data_476d6748cd1ad6d0a27f3d41f814a726
#
_entry.id   476d6748cd1ad6d0a27f3d41f814a726
#
_cell.length_a   1.000
_cell.length_b   1.000
_cell.length_c   1.000
_cell.angle_alpha   90.00
_cell.angle_beta   90.00
_cell.angle_gamma   90.00
#
_symmetry.space_group_name_H-M   'P 1'
#
loop_
_entity.id
_entity.type
_entity.pdbx_description
1 polymer ?
#
loop_
_entity_poly.entity_id
_entity_poly.type
_entity_poly.pdbx_seq_one_letter_code
_entity_poly.pdbx_strand_id
1 'polypeptide(L)'
;FGIGILTCFMIANDVDIITNSIEQEDVNCINLRKVNGSYLLRKIDKLNVDKRIREHGTMVKLYVRNDVDMSTLEYDLRKWIVLPEVPVYLTRKESKEERIGYNSLKQVLTEFLNDTGRNVDGEKFDVYEETQDGVTVAYAVRHLKYLSDWSLLEVGDRRIHKKEQLPIGTCVEGIRVEFSTPGYKNYAILAIANIKNSKYQTNVARSAIELDANSQILSAIYDVYRRYIQGQMDKLEQLEYSKSWAISEGYYLMKPLVSSNSRKSPVEPTDEEVLIHRLSKIRN
;
A
#
# COMPACT_ATOMS: atom_id res chain seq x y z
N PHE A 1 -12.38 -19.45 -8.09
CA PHE A 1 -11.71 -19.60 -6.81
C PHE A 1 -12.65 -19.77 -5.63
N GLY A 2 -13.71 -19.44 -5.24
CA GLY A 2 -14.63 -19.78 -4.13
C GLY A 2 -14.11 -19.67 -2.68
N ILE A 3 -12.81 -19.64 -2.44
CA ILE A 3 -12.22 -19.61 -1.10
C ILE A 3 -12.61 -18.34 -0.32
N GLY A 4 -12.75 -17.20 -1.00
CA GLY A 4 -13.09 -15.93 -0.34
C GLY A 4 -14.41 -15.98 0.44
N ILE A 5 -15.42 -16.70 -0.04
CA ILE A 5 -16.69 -16.83 0.67
C ILE A 5 -16.54 -17.69 1.93
N LEU A 6 -15.63 -18.67 1.94
CA LEU A 6 -15.41 -19.53 3.10
C LEU A 6 -14.80 -18.74 4.27
N THR A 7 -14.02 -17.69 3.99
CA THR A 7 -13.47 -16.85 5.06
C THR A 7 -14.53 -16.07 5.83
N CYS A 8 -15.71 -15.82 5.25
CA CYS A 8 -16.82 -15.21 5.95
C CYS A 8 -17.25 -16.05 7.17
N PHE A 9 -17.12 -17.38 7.09
CA PHE A 9 -17.45 -18.28 8.19
C PHE A 9 -16.43 -18.28 9.34
N MET A 10 -15.31 -17.62 9.19
CA MET A 10 -14.40 -17.36 10.30
C MET A 10 -14.99 -16.41 11.33
N ILE A 11 -15.93 -15.53 10.91
CA ILE A 11 -16.58 -14.53 11.76
C ILE A 11 -18.10 -14.65 11.82
N ALA A 12 -18.74 -15.34 10.88
CA ALA A 12 -20.19 -15.45 10.77
C ALA A 12 -20.65 -16.90 10.79
N ASN A 13 -21.85 -17.14 11.31
CA ASN A 13 -22.49 -18.45 11.25
C ASN A 13 -23.22 -18.67 9.93
N ASP A 14 -23.82 -17.61 9.42
CA ASP A 14 -24.66 -17.61 8.23
C ASP A 14 -24.29 -16.43 7.33
N VAL A 15 -24.45 -16.64 6.00
CA VAL A 15 -24.17 -15.63 4.98
C VAL A 15 -25.31 -15.61 3.97
N ASP A 16 -25.85 -14.43 3.70
CA ASP A 16 -26.77 -14.21 2.60
C ASP A 16 -26.10 -13.40 1.50
N ILE A 17 -26.14 -13.87 0.27
CA ILE A 17 -25.66 -13.17 -0.91
C ILE A 17 -26.87 -12.86 -1.78
N ILE A 18 -27.14 -11.58 -1.99
CA ILE A 18 -28.24 -11.09 -2.80
C ILE A 18 -27.63 -10.34 -3.97
N THR A 19 -27.86 -10.82 -5.20
CA THR A 19 -27.28 -10.19 -6.39
C THR A 19 -28.36 -9.90 -7.42
N ASN A 20 -28.36 -8.66 -7.90
CA ASN A 20 -29.25 -8.15 -8.91
C ASN A 20 -28.47 -7.75 -10.15
N SER A 21 -28.83 -8.29 -11.31
CA SER A 21 -28.31 -7.91 -12.60
C SER A 21 -29.32 -7.01 -13.33
N ILE A 22 -28.83 -6.06 -14.12
CA ILE A 22 -29.68 -5.21 -14.96
C ILE A 22 -30.47 -6.06 -15.96
N GLU A 23 -29.86 -7.16 -16.43
CA GLU A 23 -30.40 -8.01 -17.49
C GLU A 23 -31.43 -9.03 -17.00
N GLN A 24 -31.62 -9.20 -15.69
CA GLN A 24 -32.53 -10.20 -15.13
C GLN A 24 -33.75 -9.53 -14.49
N GLU A 25 -34.92 -10.16 -14.62
CA GLU A 25 -36.14 -9.70 -13.99
C GLU A 25 -36.14 -9.95 -12.49
N ASP A 26 -35.63 -11.12 -12.09
CA ASP A 26 -35.56 -11.54 -10.70
C ASP A 26 -34.19 -11.32 -10.08
N VAL A 27 -34.14 -11.13 -8.79
CA VAL A 27 -32.94 -11.06 -7.96
C VAL A 27 -32.61 -12.43 -7.40
N ASN A 28 -31.37 -12.86 -7.58
CA ASN A 28 -30.88 -14.12 -7.02
C ASN A 28 -30.47 -13.92 -5.55
N CYS A 29 -30.96 -14.79 -4.67
CA CYS A 29 -30.59 -14.81 -3.26
C CYS A 29 -30.06 -16.18 -2.87
N ILE A 30 -28.81 -16.24 -2.43
CA ILE A 30 -28.17 -17.46 -1.91
C ILE A 30 -28.04 -17.33 -0.40
N ASN A 31 -28.64 -18.25 0.32
CA ASN A 31 -28.49 -18.35 1.76
C ASN A 31 -27.56 -19.52 2.09
N LEU A 32 -26.43 -19.24 2.68
CA LEU A 32 -25.46 -20.22 3.14
C LEU A 32 -25.62 -20.38 4.66
N ARG A 33 -25.89 -21.59 5.09
CA ARG A 33 -26.08 -21.94 6.50
C ARG A 33 -25.00 -22.93 6.93
N LYS A 34 -24.09 -22.48 7.79
CA LYS A 34 -22.91 -23.23 8.26
C LYS A 34 -21.92 -23.62 7.16
N VAL A 35 -20.67 -23.88 7.53
CA VAL A 35 -19.57 -24.23 6.62
C VAL A 35 -19.85 -25.53 5.82
N ASN A 36 -20.67 -26.42 6.34
CA ASN A 36 -20.85 -27.79 5.82
C ASN A 36 -21.91 -27.93 4.70
N GLY A 37 -22.19 -26.83 3.98
CA GLY A 37 -22.59 -27.00 2.62
C GLY A 37 -24.07 -27.07 2.29
N SER A 38 -25.00 -26.73 3.16
CA SER A 38 -26.38 -26.50 2.71
C SER A 38 -26.54 -25.06 2.23
N TYR A 39 -26.89 -24.88 0.98
CA TYR A 39 -27.28 -23.58 0.46
C TYR A 39 -28.70 -23.62 -0.09
N LEU A 40 -29.37 -22.49 0.04
CA LEU A 40 -30.70 -22.31 -0.54
C LEU A 40 -30.61 -21.18 -1.58
N LEU A 41 -30.92 -21.52 -2.81
CA LEU A 41 -31.04 -20.53 -3.89
C LEU A 41 -32.53 -20.15 -4.03
N ARG A 42 -32.81 -18.85 -3.95
CA ARG A 42 -34.15 -18.29 -4.14
C ARG A 42 -34.12 -17.15 -5.14
N LYS A 43 -35.23 -16.97 -5.83
CA LYS A 43 -35.51 -15.77 -6.60
C LYS A 43 -36.40 -14.85 -5.79
N ILE A 44 -36.08 -13.57 -5.78
CA ILE A 44 -36.79 -12.53 -5.05
C ILE A 44 -37.19 -11.43 -6.03
N ASP A 45 -38.38 -10.89 -5.88
CA ASP A 45 -38.84 -9.73 -6.63
C ASP A 45 -37.95 -8.50 -6.31
N LYS A 46 -37.57 -7.75 -7.35
CA LYS A 46 -36.79 -6.51 -7.23
C LYS A 46 -37.37 -5.50 -6.25
N LEU A 47 -38.69 -5.47 -6.09
CA LEU A 47 -39.36 -4.57 -5.17
C LEU A 47 -39.09 -4.90 -3.70
N ASN A 48 -38.77 -6.17 -3.41
CA ASN A 48 -38.55 -6.69 -2.06
C ASN A 48 -37.08 -6.67 -1.62
N VAL A 49 -36.17 -6.12 -2.42
CA VAL A 49 -34.76 -5.98 -2.05
C VAL A 49 -34.41 -4.59 -1.56
N ASP A 50 -33.25 -4.48 -0.90
CA ASP A 50 -32.72 -3.20 -0.41
C ASP A 50 -32.62 -2.19 -1.54
N LYS A 51 -33.00 -0.95 -1.28
CA LYS A 51 -32.99 0.15 -2.25
C LYS A 51 -31.63 0.35 -2.93
N ARG A 52 -30.53 0.07 -2.20
CA ARG A 52 -29.15 0.24 -2.67
C ARG A 52 -28.77 -0.67 -3.84
N ILE A 53 -29.41 -1.84 -3.94
CA ILE A 53 -29.16 -2.82 -5.02
C ILE A 53 -30.40 -3.05 -5.90
N ARG A 54 -31.41 -2.19 -5.81
CA ARG A 54 -32.65 -2.37 -6.56
C ARG A 54 -32.44 -2.27 -8.07
N GLU A 55 -31.55 -1.40 -8.52
CA GLU A 55 -31.22 -1.29 -9.95
C GLU A 55 -30.24 -2.37 -10.37
N HIS A 56 -29.11 -2.47 -9.69
CA HIS A 56 -28.08 -3.48 -9.85
C HIS A 56 -27.16 -3.54 -8.64
N GLY A 57 -26.44 -4.63 -8.48
CA GLY A 57 -25.42 -4.76 -7.44
C GLY A 57 -25.51 -6.06 -6.66
N THR A 58 -24.58 -6.21 -5.73
CA THR A 58 -24.51 -7.37 -4.85
C THR A 58 -24.45 -6.91 -3.39
N MET A 59 -25.28 -7.50 -2.55
CA MET A 59 -25.26 -7.36 -1.11
C MET A 59 -24.81 -8.67 -0.47
N VAL A 60 -23.77 -8.62 0.34
CA VAL A 60 -23.34 -9.74 1.18
C VAL A 60 -23.68 -9.39 2.62
N LYS A 61 -24.55 -10.18 3.24
CA LYS A 61 -24.97 -10.01 4.62
C LYS A 61 -24.38 -11.10 5.48
N LEU A 62 -23.56 -10.71 6.44
CA LEU A 62 -22.92 -11.61 7.39
C LEU A 62 -23.66 -11.56 8.73
N TYR A 63 -24.04 -12.73 9.25
CA TYR A 63 -24.59 -12.87 10.61
C TYR A 63 -23.43 -13.20 11.54
N VAL A 64 -22.77 -12.13 11.99
CA VAL A 64 -21.55 -12.20 12.80
C VAL A 64 -21.84 -12.85 14.14
N ARG A 65 -20.93 -13.71 14.60
CA ARG A 65 -21.02 -14.34 15.91
C ARG A 65 -20.81 -13.33 17.04
N ASN A 66 -21.40 -13.57 18.20
CA ASN A 66 -21.31 -12.67 19.35
C ASN A 66 -19.90 -12.60 19.98
N ASP A 67 -19.05 -13.59 19.72
CA ASP A 67 -17.67 -13.67 20.20
C ASP A 67 -16.66 -12.90 19.33
N VAL A 68 -17.11 -12.31 18.23
CA VAL A 68 -16.26 -11.54 17.31
C VAL A 68 -16.24 -10.07 17.71
N ASP A 69 -15.05 -9.55 17.99
CA ASP A 69 -14.86 -8.13 18.24
C ASP A 69 -14.81 -7.36 16.91
N MET A 70 -15.78 -6.47 16.71
CA MET A 70 -15.89 -5.59 15.54
C MET A 70 -15.37 -4.17 15.81
N SER A 71 -14.79 -3.91 16.97
CA SER A 71 -14.30 -2.57 17.34
C SER A 71 -13.17 -2.09 16.44
N THR A 72 -12.37 -3.02 15.91
CA THR A 72 -11.22 -2.74 15.03
C THR A 72 -11.57 -2.65 13.55
N LEU A 73 -12.85 -2.85 13.16
CA LEU A 73 -13.25 -2.96 11.75
C LEU A 73 -12.75 -1.79 10.88
N GLU A 74 -12.92 -0.56 11.35
CA GLU A 74 -12.48 0.61 10.59
C GLU A 74 -10.96 0.64 10.42
N TYR A 75 -10.24 0.35 11.50
CA TYR A 75 -8.78 0.25 11.49
C TYR A 75 -8.32 -0.80 10.49
N ASP A 76 -8.95 -1.99 10.49
CA ASP A 76 -8.60 -3.08 9.59
C ASP A 76 -8.93 -2.73 8.14
N LEU A 77 -10.07 -2.09 7.87
CA LEU A 77 -10.40 -1.63 6.51
C LEU A 77 -9.37 -0.63 5.99
N ARG A 78 -8.99 0.38 6.79
CA ARG A 78 -7.98 1.38 6.42
C ARG A 78 -6.58 0.78 6.27
N LYS A 79 -6.30 -0.28 7.01
CA LYS A 79 -5.03 -1.02 6.92
C LYS A 79 -4.85 -1.72 5.58
N TRP A 80 -5.92 -2.32 5.04
CA TRP A 80 -5.85 -3.13 3.82
C TRP A 80 -6.25 -2.36 2.57
N ILE A 81 -7.26 -1.49 2.65
CA ILE A 81 -7.81 -0.75 1.52
C ILE A 81 -7.13 0.63 1.45
N VAL A 82 -6.17 0.78 0.53
CA VAL A 82 -5.37 2.00 0.44
C VAL A 82 -5.82 2.89 -0.73
N LEU A 83 -5.86 2.34 -1.95
CA LEU A 83 -6.24 3.06 -3.18
C LEU A 83 -7.32 2.30 -3.93
N PRO A 84 -8.53 2.14 -3.37
CA PRO A 84 -9.57 1.38 -4.05
C PRO A 84 -9.97 2.07 -5.36
N GLU A 85 -10.03 1.33 -6.46
CA GLU A 85 -10.49 1.84 -7.75
C GLU A 85 -11.96 2.23 -7.73
N VAL A 86 -12.75 1.47 -6.95
CA VAL A 86 -14.16 1.76 -6.70
C VAL A 86 -14.28 2.41 -5.31
N PRO A 87 -15.04 3.49 -5.15
CA PRO A 87 -15.24 4.11 -3.85
C PRO A 87 -15.78 3.12 -2.82
N VAL A 88 -15.09 3.02 -1.69
CA VAL A 88 -15.50 2.20 -0.54
C VAL A 88 -15.94 3.10 0.59
N TYR A 89 -17.09 2.81 1.16
CA TYR A 89 -17.66 3.57 2.26
C TYR A 89 -17.96 2.67 3.44
N LEU A 90 -17.68 3.18 4.64
CA LEU A 90 -18.08 2.59 5.91
C LEU A 90 -19.23 3.40 6.49
N THR A 91 -20.35 2.72 6.75
CA THR A 91 -21.51 3.32 7.42
C THR A 91 -21.80 2.55 8.71
N ARG A 92 -21.92 3.23 9.82
CA ARG A 92 -22.35 2.71 11.12
C ARG A 92 -23.73 3.24 11.46
N LYS A 93 -24.44 2.54 12.38
CA LYS A 93 -25.85 2.81 12.68
C LYS A 93 -26.19 4.27 13.02
N GLU A 94 -25.26 5.03 13.57
CA GLU A 94 -25.49 6.39 14.06
C GLU A 94 -24.42 7.38 13.59
N SER A 95 -23.54 6.96 12.65
CA SER A 95 -22.47 7.80 12.16
C SER A 95 -22.69 8.18 10.70
N LYS A 96 -22.09 9.30 10.33
CA LYS A 96 -21.99 9.74 8.95
C LYS A 96 -21.21 8.71 8.13
N GLU A 97 -21.58 8.52 6.88
CA GLU A 97 -20.84 7.71 5.93
C GLU A 97 -19.40 8.22 5.77
N GLU A 98 -18.44 7.34 5.95
CA GLU A 98 -17.02 7.63 5.85
C GLU A 98 -16.40 6.92 4.65
N ARG A 99 -15.64 7.63 3.83
CA ARG A 99 -14.89 7.04 2.74
C ARG A 99 -13.64 6.33 3.29
N ILE A 100 -13.41 5.11 2.83
CA ILE A 100 -12.21 4.31 3.11
C ILE A 100 -11.26 4.40 1.92
N GLY A 101 -9.96 4.53 2.23
CA GLY A 101 -8.92 4.67 1.23
C GLY A 101 -8.61 6.13 0.88
N TYR A 102 -7.61 6.29 0.04
CA TYR A 102 -7.03 7.58 -0.35
C TYR A 102 -7.11 7.77 -1.86
N ASN A 103 -6.83 8.98 -2.34
CA ASN A 103 -6.82 9.29 -3.77
C ASN A 103 -5.42 9.10 -4.41
N SER A 104 -4.34 9.15 -3.60
CA SER A 104 -2.98 8.91 -4.03
C SER A 104 -2.14 8.35 -2.89
N LEU A 105 -1.02 7.71 -3.20
CA LEU A 105 -0.05 7.26 -2.20
C LEU A 105 0.63 8.44 -1.50
N LYS A 106 0.83 9.54 -2.23
CA LYS A 106 1.32 10.81 -1.66
C LYS A 106 0.42 11.29 -0.53
N GLN A 107 -0.91 11.23 -0.72
CA GLN A 107 -1.88 11.59 0.32
C GLN A 107 -1.71 10.74 1.57
N VAL A 108 -1.53 9.42 1.43
CA VAL A 108 -1.32 8.49 2.56
C VAL A 108 -0.17 8.95 3.46
N LEU A 109 0.98 9.23 2.84
CA LEU A 109 2.17 9.64 3.58
C LEU A 109 2.05 11.06 4.12
N THR A 110 1.42 11.96 3.35
CA THR A 110 1.25 13.36 3.78
C THR A 110 0.34 13.45 5.01
N GLU A 111 -0.79 12.75 5.02
CA GLU A 111 -1.68 12.74 6.19
C GLU A 111 -1.00 12.12 7.40
N PHE A 112 -0.29 11.00 7.20
CA PHE A 112 0.49 10.41 8.28
C PHE A 112 1.52 11.37 8.89
N LEU A 113 2.27 12.10 8.06
CA LEU A 113 3.27 13.06 8.53
C LEU A 113 2.65 14.27 9.19
N ASN A 114 1.50 14.74 8.72
CA ASN A 114 0.75 15.81 9.37
C ASN A 114 0.31 15.42 10.78
N ASP A 115 -0.08 14.16 10.97
CA ASP A 115 -0.55 13.65 12.26
C ASP A 115 0.59 13.30 13.22
N THR A 116 1.74 12.86 12.70
CA THR A 116 2.81 12.26 13.50
C THR A 116 4.12 13.01 13.46
N GLY A 117 4.33 13.84 12.44
CA GLY A 117 5.54 14.63 12.27
C GLY A 117 5.65 15.70 13.38
N ARG A 118 6.81 15.75 14.05
CA ARG A 118 7.11 16.85 14.96
C ARG A 118 7.65 18.02 14.14
N ASN A 119 7.00 19.15 14.21
CA ASN A 119 7.57 20.41 13.73
C ASN A 119 8.75 20.79 14.64
N VAL A 120 9.94 20.47 14.18
CA VAL A 120 11.18 21.00 14.78
C VAL A 120 11.56 22.23 13.97
N ASP A 121 11.89 23.33 14.63
CA ASP A 121 12.22 24.61 13.97
C ASP A 121 13.24 24.43 12.84
N GLY A 122 12.79 24.67 11.60
CA GLY A 122 13.60 24.62 10.39
C GLY A 122 13.75 23.24 9.74
N GLU A 123 13.11 22.20 10.25
CA GLU A 123 13.02 20.90 9.61
C GLU A 123 11.68 20.77 8.87
N LYS A 124 11.73 20.24 7.65
CA LYS A 124 10.55 20.05 6.80
C LYS A 124 10.50 18.61 6.33
N PHE A 125 9.28 18.10 6.19
CA PHE A 125 9.03 16.86 5.47
C PHE A 125 8.40 17.19 4.14
N ASP A 126 8.69 16.38 3.12
CA ASP A 126 8.01 16.40 1.84
C ASP A 126 7.74 14.97 1.37
N VAL A 127 6.81 14.81 0.45
CA VAL A 127 6.41 13.51 -0.08
C VAL A 127 6.43 13.59 -1.60
N TYR A 128 7.18 12.69 -2.20
CA TYR A 128 7.24 12.50 -3.64
C TYR A 128 6.46 11.27 -4.04
N GLU A 129 5.89 11.30 -5.24
CA GLU A 129 5.19 10.17 -5.85
C GLU A 129 5.60 10.09 -7.31
N GLU A 130 6.07 8.93 -7.75
CA GLU A 130 6.49 8.66 -9.11
C GLU A 130 5.91 7.34 -9.60
N THR A 131 5.64 7.27 -10.90
CA THR A 131 5.14 6.05 -11.56
C THR A 131 6.12 5.61 -12.64
N GLN A 132 6.46 4.32 -12.61
CA GLN A 132 7.28 3.67 -13.61
C GLN A 132 6.76 2.25 -13.88
N ASP A 133 6.61 1.90 -15.15
CA ASP A 133 6.25 0.55 -15.61
C ASP A 133 5.01 -0.06 -14.90
N GLY A 134 4.01 0.78 -14.60
CA GLY A 134 2.79 0.36 -13.88
C GLY A 134 2.96 0.26 -12.35
N VAL A 135 4.13 0.62 -11.83
CA VAL A 135 4.39 0.71 -10.38
C VAL A 135 4.45 2.17 -9.97
N THR A 136 3.57 2.56 -9.07
CA THR A 136 3.60 3.89 -8.43
C THR A 136 4.25 3.75 -7.06
N VAL A 137 5.24 4.58 -6.76
CA VAL A 137 5.91 4.62 -5.45
C VAL A 137 5.81 6.03 -4.88
N ALA A 138 5.32 6.13 -3.65
CA ALA A 138 5.44 7.34 -2.86
C ALA A 138 6.44 7.11 -1.73
N TYR A 139 7.26 8.11 -1.46
CA TYR A 139 8.25 8.10 -0.40
C TYR A 139 8.38 9.46 0.26
N ALA A 140 8.66 9.45 1.55
CA ALA A 140 8.87 10.65 2.33
C ALA A 140 10.34 11.02 2.41
N VAL A 141 10.60 12.32 2.43
CA VAL A 141 11.93 12.91 2.60
C VAL A 141 11.92 13.91 3.74
N ARG A 142 13.09 14.15 4.29
CA ARG A 142 13.31 15.17 5.31
C ARG A 142 14.34 16.16 4.85
N HIS A 143 14.15 17.42 5.19
CA HIS A 143 15.12 18.47 5.02
C HIS A 143 15.73 18.83 6.38
N LEU A 144 17.04 18.76 6.47
CA LEU A 144 17.81 19.19 7.63
C LEU A 144 18.36 20.58 7.39
N LYS A 145 17.90 21.57 8.18
CA LYS A 145 18.26 22.97 8.04
C LYS A 145 19.77 23.22 8.00
N TYR A 146 20.53 22.50 8.82
CA TYR A 146 21.96 22.70 8.96
C TYR A 146 22.82 21.97 7.93
N LEU A 147 22.27 20.97 7.25
CA LEU A 147 22.98 20.15 6.28
C LEU A 147 22.54 20.42 4.84
N SER A 148 21.52 21.25 4.63
CA SER A 148 20.87 21.51 3.34
C SER A 148 20.43 20.26 2.59
N ASP A 149 20.28 19.15 3.28
CA ASP A 149 20.01 17.84 2.71
C ASP A 149 18.54 17.47 2.71
N TRP A 150 18.10 16.95 1.59
CA TRP A 150 16.81 16.27 1.43
C TRP A 150 17.05 14.76 1.40
N SER A 151 17.12 14.13 2.55
CA SER A 151 17.34 12.70 2.67
C SER A 151 16.03 11.92 2.71
N LEU A 152 16.06 10.65 2.30
CA LEU A 152 14.95 9.74 2.50
C LEU A 152 14.64 9.60 4.00
N LEU A 153 13.36 9.64 4.36
CA LEU A 153 12.93 9.59 5.75
C LEU A 153 12.92 8.15 6.27
N GLU A 154 13.77 7.87 7.24
CA GLU A 154 13.84 6.56 7.88
C GLU A 154 12.62 6.32 8.78
N VAL A 155 12.12 5.09 8.78
CA VAL A 155 10.99 4.67 9.65
C VAL A 155 11.30 4.86 11.14
N GLY A 156 12.57 4.69 11.52
CA GLY A 156 13.04 4.87 12.90
C GLY A 156 13.37 6.31 13.30
N ASP A 157 13.06 7.29 12.45
CA ASP A 157 13.36 8.68 12.74
C ASP A 157 12.64 9.16 14.01
N ARG A 158 13.39 9.73 14.94
CA ARG A 158 12.90 10.21 16.25
C ARG A 158 11.86 11.34 16.16
N ARG A 159 11.73 11.96 15.01
CA ARG A 159 10.76 13.04 14.74
C ARG A 159 9.38 12.54 14.33
N ILE A 160 9.26 11.23 14.09
CA ILE A 160 7.98 10.59 13.85
C ILE A 160 7.51 9.98 15.16
N HIS A 161 6.32 10.37 15.62
CA HIS A 161 5.69 9.64 16.71
C HIS A 161 5.34 8.23 16.24
N LYS A 162 5.82 7.23 16.97
CA LYS A 162 5.45 5.84 16.69
C LYS A 162 3.93 5.69 16.85
N LYS A 163 3.26 5.46 15.74
CA LYS A 163 1.91 4.92 15.73
C LYS A 163 1.98 3.40 15.54
N GLU A 164 0.96 2.71 15.98
CA GLU A 164 0.87 1.24 15.88
C GLU A 164 1.00 0.75 14.43
N GLN A 165 0.60 1.56 13.46
CA GLN A 165 0.71 1.23 12.06
C GLN A 165 1.41 2.32 11.24
N LEU A 166 2.51 1.95 10.62
CA LEU A 166 3.20 2.78 9.64
C LEU A 166 2.51 2.65 8.26
N PRO A 167 2.40 3.75 7.50
CA PRO A 167 1.80 3.72 6.17
C PRO A 167 2.81 3.24 5.11
N ILE A 168 3.46 2.12 5.38
CA ILE A 168 4.44 1.49 4.50
C ILE A 168 3.86 0.22 3.91
N GLY A 169 4.36 -0.20 2.78
CA GLY A 169 3.97 -1.47 2.18
C GLY A 169 3.85 -1.45 0.67
N THR A 170 3.48 -2.58 0.13
CA THR A 170 3.16 -2.73 -1.29
C THR A 170 1.70 -3.09 -1.46
N CYS A 171 1.01 -2.33 -2.30
CA CYS A 171 -0.36 -2.58 -2.71
C CYS A 171 -0.39 -3.20 -4.11
N VAL A 172 -1.38 -4.03 -4.37
CA VAL A 172 -1.75 -4.50 -5.71
C VAL A 172 -3.18 -4.06 -5.96
N GLU A 173 -3.40 -3.32 -7.04
CA GLU A 173 -4.71 -2.73 -7.38
C GLU A 173 -5.36 -2.02 -6.18
N GLY A 174 -4.53 -1.29 -5.43
CA GLY A 174 -4.95 -0.49 -4.29
C GLY A 174 -5.15 -1.23 -2.97
N ILE A 175 -5.05 -2.55 -2.97
CA ILE A 175 -5.15 -3.38 -1.75
C ILE A 175 -3.74 -3.70 -1.25
N ARG A 176 -3.45 -3.43 0.01
CA ARG A 176 -2.15 -3.70 0.59
C ARG A 176 -1.93 -5.20 0.74
N VAL A 177 -0.81 -5.69 0.24
CA VAL A 177 -0.42 -7.11 0.32
C VAL A 177 0.83 -7.33 1.14
N GLU A 178 1.63 -6.28 1.34
CA GLU A 178 2.84 -6.35 2.14
C GLU A 178 2.97 -5.12 3.03
N PHE A 179 3.64 -5.28 4.17
CA PHE A 179 3.79 -4.27 5.22
C PHE A 179 5.23 -3.85 5.49
N SER A 180 6.18 -4.25 4.64
CA SER A 180 7.58 -3.79 4.67
C SER A 180 7.79 -2.61 3.72
N THR A 181 8.90 -1.91 3.82
CA THR A 181 9.28 -0.90 2.82
C THR A 181 9.31 -1.53 1.43
N PRO A 182 8.69 -0.92 0.40
CA PRO A 182 8.70 -1.47 -0.94
C PRO A 182 10.11 -1.80 -1.43
N GLY A 183 10.32 -3.04 -1.90
CA GLY A 183 11.61 -3.53 -2.33
C GLY A 183 12.50 -4.12 -1.22
N TYR A 184 12.08 -4.05 0.04
CA TYR A 184 12.85 -4.52 1.19
C TYR A 184 12.06 -5.50 2.05
N LYS A 185 12.78 -6.32 2.84
CA LYS A 185 12.14 -7.25 3.79
C LYS A 185 11.79 -6.59 5.11
N ASN A 186 12.41 -5.45 5.40
CA ASN A 186 12.31 -4.73 6.68
C ASN A 186 11.70 -3.34 6.48
N TYR A 187 11.59 -2.64 7.60
CA TYR A 187 11.22 -1.24 7.67
C TYR A 187 12.49 -0.38 7.54
N ALA A 188 12.74 0.15 6.36
CA ALA A 188 13.90 1.02 6.09
C ALA A 188 13.49 2.49 6.03
N ILE A 189 12.72 2.84 5.01
CA ILE A 189 12.25 4.20 4.78
C ILE A 189 10.73 4.26 4.76
N LEU A 190 10.21 5.45 5.00
CA LEU A 190 8.77 5.70 4.92
C LEU A 190 8.35 5.81 3.45
N ALA A 191 7.94 4.67 2.90
CA ALA A 191 7.52 4.55 1.51
C ALA A 191 6.39 3.53 1.36
N ILE A 192 5.56 3.74 0.33
CA ILE A 192 4.47 2.86 -0.04
C ILE A 192 4.41 2.75 -1.56
N ALA A 193 4.11 1.55 -2.08
CA ALA A 193 3.97 1.32 -3.51
C ALA A 193 2.61 0.76 -3.88
N ASN A 194 2.17 1.01 -5.11
CA ASN A 194 0.99 0.38 -5.70
C ASN A 194 1.32 -0.13 -7.09
N ILE A 195 0.97 -1.37 -7.36
CA ILE A 195 1.18 -2.05 -8.62
C ILE A 195 -0.16 -2.11 -9.35
N LYS A 196 -0.24 -1.43 -10.50
CA LYS A 196 -1.38 -1.45 -11.41
C LYS A 196 -1.01 -2.25 -12.64
N ASN A 197 -1.12 -3.55 -12.58
CA ASN A 197 -1.02 -4.37 -13.78
C ASN A 197 -1.51 -5.80 -13.50
N SER A 198 -2.54 -6.23 -14.20
CA SER A 198 -3.14 -7.57 -14.12
C SER A 198 -2.18 -8.72 -14.48
N LYS A 199 -0.98 -8.42 -14.98
CA LYS A 199 0.06 -9.42 -15.28
C LYS A 199 0.76 -9.97 -14.03
N TYR A 200 0.64 -9.28 -12.89
CA TYR A 200 1.31 -9.68 -11.67
C TYR A 200 0.38 -10.48 -10.78
N GLN A 201 0.79 -11.70 -10.45
CA GLN A 201 0.02 -12.58 -9.60
C GLN A 201 0.49 -12.47 -8.16
N THR A 202 -0.45 -12.35 -7.26
CA THR A 202 -0.20 -12.56 -5.83
C THR A 202 -0.35 -14.05 -5.51
N ASN A 203 0.27 -14.50 -4.43
CA ASN A 203 -0.02 -15.83 -3.90
C ASN A 203 -1.52 -15.96 -3.53
N VAL A 204 -1.99 -17.20 -3.33
CA VAL A 204 -3.40 -17.49 -3.01
C VAL A 204 -3.89 -16.73 -1.77
N ALA A 205 -3.01 -16.52 -0.79
CA ALA A 205 -3.30 -15.77 0.43
C ALA A 205 -3.25 -14.25 0.24
N ARG A 206 -2.83 -13.76 -0.94
CA ARG A 206 -2.58 -12.32 -1.22
C ARG A 206 -1.67 -11.65 -0.18
N SER A 207 -0.75 -12.41 0.39
CA SER A 207 0.18 -11.94 1.43
C SER A 207 1.59 -11.70 0.92
N ALA A 208 1.85 -12.01 -0.35
CA ALA A 208 3.12 -11.76 -1.03
C ALA A 208 2.92 -11.74 -2.55
N ILE A 209 3.80 -11.05 -3.26
CA ILE A 209 3.86 -11.03 -4.72
C ILE A 209 4.74 -12.20 -5.18
N GLU A 210 4.33 -12.93 -6.23
CA GLU A 210 5.08 -14.10 -6.71
C GLU A 210 6.46 -13.71 -7.26
N LEU A 211 7.45 -14.56 -7.01
CA LEU A 211 8.87 -14.27 -7.25
C LEU A 211 9.22 -13.95 -8.72
N ASP A 212 8.58 -14.59 -9.69
CA ASP A 212 8.89 -14.38 -11.12
C ASP A 212 8.46 -13.00 -11.63
N ALA A 213 7.42 -12.43 -11.06
CA ALA A 213 6.99 -11.06 -11.34
C ALA A 213 7.82 -10.02 -10.59
N ASN A 214 8.48 -10.40 -9.50
CA ASN A 214 9.17 -9.49 -8.58
C ASN A 214 10.39 -8.79 -9.21
N SER A 215 11.10 -9.40 -10.15
CA SER A 215 12.32 -8.80 -10.70
C SER A 215 12.05 -7.47 -11.41
N GLN A 216 10.98 -7.38 -12.22
CA GLN A 216 10.61 -6.15 -12.92
C GLN A 216 10.03 -5.12 -11.97
N ILE A 217 9.17 -5.54 -11.04
CA ILE A 217 8.59 -4.67 -10.00
C ILE A 217 9.69 -4.09 -9.12
N LEU A 218 10.61 -4.93 -8.64
CA LEU A 218 11.72 -4.49 -7.80
C LEU A 218 12.62 -3.50 -8.53
N SER A 219 12.93 -3.77 -9.81
CA SER A 219 13.70 -2.84 -10.61
C SER A 219 13.02 -1.48 -10.74
N ALA A 220 11.69 -1.45 -11.00
CA ALA A 220 10.92 -0.22 -11.09
C ALA A 220 10.93 0.56 -9.75
N ILE A 221 10.76 -0.13 -8.61
CA ILE A 221 10.81 0.48 -7.28
C ILE A 221 12.20 1.08 -7.01
N TYR A 222 13.27 0.31 -7.26
CA TYR A 222 14.63 0.80 -7.02
C TYR A 222 15.01 1.93 -7.95
N ASP A 223 14.53 1.93 -9.20
CA ASP A 223 14.79 3.01 -10.14
C ASP A 223 14.13 4.33 -9.69
N VAL A 224 12.98 4.29 -9.00
CA VAL A 224 12.38 5.48 -8.40
C VAL A 224 13.31 6.06 -7.33
N TYR A 225 13.77 5.25 -6.38
CA TYR A 225 14.68 5.71 -5.33
C TYR A 225 16.02 6.22 -5.92
N ARG A 226 16.56 5.51 -6.89
CA ARG A 226 17.80 5.88 -7.56
C ARG A 226 17.67 7.24 -8.26
N ARG A 227 16.59 7.48 -9.00
CA ARG A 227 16.36 8.78 -9.67
C ARG A 227 16.28 9.94 -8.68
N TYR A 228 15.62 9.72 -7.54
CA TYR A 228 15.59 10.73 -6.48
C TYR A 228 16.99 11.09 -6.00
N ILE A 229 17.81 10.10 -5.65
CA ILE A 229 19.16 10.30 -5.16
C ILE A 229 20.02 10.98 -6.24
N GLN A 230 19.95 10.51 -7.48
CA GLN A 230 20.66 11.12 -8.60
C GLN A 230 20.25 12.60 -8.78
N GLY A 231 18.95 12.89 -8.74
CA GLY A 231 18.47 14.27 -8.86
C GLY A 231 18.95 15.18 -7.71
N GLN A 232 19.15 14.66 -6.49
CA GLN A 232 19.76 15.44 -5.41
C GLN A 232 21.27 15.70 -5.67
N MET A 233 21.99 14.70 -6.17
CA MET A 233 23.40 14.85 -6.55
C MET A 233 23.58 15.88 -7.66
N ASP A 234 22.75 15.82 -8.71
CA ASP A 234 22.77 16.77 -9.82
C ASP A 234 22.51 18.21 -9.35
N LYS A 235 21.60 18.39 -8.39
CA LYS A 235 21.36 19.70 -7.78
C LYS A 235 22.58 20.23 -7.05
N LEU A 236 23.31 19.38 -6.33
CA LEU A 236 24.52 19.77 -5.63
C LEU A 236 25.62 20.18 -6.62
N GLU A 237 25.77 19.47 -7.73
CA GLU A 237 26.70 19.86 -8.82
C GLU A 237 26.29 21.20 -9.45
N GLN A 238 25.02 21.44 -9.69
CA GLN A 238 24.52 22.73 -10.21
C GLN A 238 24.75 23.90 -9.26
N LEU A 239 24.83 23.65 -7.95
CA LEU A 239 25.16 24.64 -6.91
C LEU A 239 26.68 24.83 -6.77
N GLU A 240 27.48 24.38 -7.73
CA GLU A 240 28.94 24.50 -7.78
C GLU A 240 29.70 23.76 -6.67
N TYR A 241 29.04 22.78 -6.01
CA TYR A 241 29.74 21.87 -5.13
C TYR A 241 30.64 20.92 -5.94
N SER A 242 31.76 20.52 -5.34
CA SER A 242 32.65 19.57 -6.01
C SER A 242 31.95 18.24 -6.29
N LYS A 243 32.24 17.61 -7.43
CA LYS A 243 31.70 16.30 -7.81
C LYS A 243 31.97 15.24 -6.73
N SER A 244 33.14 15.28 -6.10
CA SER A 244 33.47 14.35 -5.00
C SER A 244 32.56 14.54 -3.79
N TRP A 245 32.15 15.77 -3.50
CA TRP A 245 31.25 16.07 -2.40
C TRP A 245 29.82 15.59 -2.74
N ALA A 246 29.32 15.85 -3.94
CA ALA A 246 28.02 15.37 -4.40
C ALA A 246 27.93 13.83 -4.36
N ILE A 247 29.00 13.12 -4.72
CA ILE A 247 29.08 11.65 -4.62
C ILE A 247 29.03 11.19 -3.17
N SER A 248 29.75 11.87 -2.27
CA SER A 248 29.74 11.57 -0.84
C SER A 248 28.34 11.75 -0.23
N GLU A 249 27.67 12.83 -0.59
CA GLU A 249 26.27 13.07 -0.18
C GLU A 249 25.32 12.04 -0.76
N GLY A 250 25.47 11.68 -2.03
CA GLY A 250 24.68 10.61 -2.65
C GLY A 250 24.80 9.29 -1.90
N TYR A 251 26.00 8.93 -1.46
CA TYR A 251 26.23 7.76 -0.62
C TYR A 251 25.52 7.87 0.73
N TYR A 252 25.59 9.07 1.35
CA TYR A 252 24.89 9.32 2.61
C TYR A 252 23.36 9.22 2.47
N LEU A 253 22.81 9.76 1.37
CA LEU A 253 21.38 9.67 1.07
C LEU A 253 20.90 8.23 0.85
N MET A 254 21.79 7.35 0.35
CA MET A 254 21.49 5.93 0.16
C MET A 254 21.58 5.09 1.42
N LYS A 255 22.25 5.57 2.45
CA LYS A 255 22.53 4.79 3.65
C LYS A 255 21.31 4.05 4.22
N PRO A 256 20.10 4.66 4.29
CA PRO A 256 18.91 3.95 4.77
C PRO A 256 18.52 2.75 3.91
N LEU A 257 18.81 2.81 2.61
CA LEU A 257 18.50 1.73 1.66
C LEU A 257 19.54 0.61 1.70
N VAL A 258 20.80 1.00 1.86
CA VAL A 258 21.97 0.11 1.90
C VAL A 258 21.99 -0.75 3.17
N SER A 259 21.61 -0.19 4.31
CA SER A 259 21.56 -0.89 5.59
C SER A 259 20.39 -1.86 5.75
N SER A 260 19.46 -1.88 4.80
CA SER A 260 18.29 -2.75 4.84
C SER A 260 18.47 -3.98 3.94
N ASN A 261 17.94 -5.14 4.39
CA ASN A 261 17.99 -6.38 3.59
C ASN A 261 17.11 -6.21 2.33
N SER A 262 17.76 -6.13 1.16
CA SER A 262 17.06 -6.19 -0.11
C SER A 262 16.44 -7.59 -0.34
N ARG A 263 15.43 -7.65 -1.23
CA ARG A 263 14.75 -8.92 -1.56
C ARG A 263 15.44 -9.72 -2.65
N LYS A 264 16.50 -9.20 -3.26
CA LYS A 264 17.19 -9.92 -4.34
C LYS A 264 17.91 -11.14 -3.84
N SER A 265 17.99 -12.12 -4.73
CA SER A 265 18.68 -13.39 -4.49
C SER A 265 20.15 -13.15 -4.12
N PRO A 266 20.71 -13.93 -3.17
CA PRO A 266 22.13 -13.84 -2.81
C PRO A 266 23.12 -14.21 -3.94
N VAL A 267 22.62 -14.66 -5.09
CA VAL A 267 23.43 -14.98 -6.28
C VAL A 267 23.60 -13.76 -7.21
N GLU A 268 22.76 -12.75 -7.07
CA GLU A 268 22.92 -11.47 -7.77
C GLU A 268 23.67 -10.49 -6.87
N PRO A 269 24.51 -9.60 -7.47
CA PRO A 269 25.14 -8.54 -6.69
C PRO A 269 24.06 -7.84 -5.89
N THR A 270 24.28 -7.64 -4.61
CA THR A 270 23.33 -6.98 -3.74
C THR A 270 22.95 -5.65 -4.34
N ASP A 271 21.72 -5.17 -4.15
CA ASP A 271 21.32 -3.85 -4.64
C ASP A 271 22.25 -2.76 -4.13
N GLU A 272 22.86 -2.99 -2.96
CA GLU A 272 23.94 -2.23 -2.39
C GLU A 272 25.13 -2.16 -3.35
N GLU A 273 25.63 -3.28 -3.83
CA GLU A 273 26.74 -3.34 -4.79
C GLU A 273 26.35 -2.74 -6.15
N VAL A 274 25.12 -2.94 -6.62
CA VAL A 274 24.60 -2.35 -7.85
C VAL A 274 24.45 -0.83 -7.72
N LEU A 275 23.92 -0.33 -6.61
CA LEU A 275 23.82 1.10 -6.34
C LEU A 275 25.21 1.73 -6.17
N ILE A 276 26.12 1.11 -5.43
CA ILE A 276 27.50 1.54 -5.27
C ILE A 276 28.23 1.51 -6.62
N HIS A 277 28.06 0.44 -7.40
CA HIS A 277 28.67 0.30 -8.72
C HIS A 277 28.10 1.32 -9.72
N ARG A 278 26.80 1.58 -9.71
CA ARG A 278 26.18 2.60 -10.58
C ARG A 278 26.58 4.01 -10.18
N LEU A 279 26.71 4.29 -8.88
CA LEU A 279 27.26 5.56 -8.42
C LEU A 279 28.75 5.71 -8.71
N SER A 280 29.51 4.62 -8.66
CA SER A 280 30.92 4.65 -9.08
C SER A 280 31.10 4.89 -10.58
N LYS A 281 30.11 4.53 -11.43
CA LYS A 281 30.09 4.87 -12.86
C LYS A 281 29.78 6.34 -13.15
N ILE A 282 29.17 7.06 -12.23
CA ILE A 282 29.05 8.53 -12.31
C ILE A 282 30.40 9.20 -12.05
N ARG A 283 31.38 8.44 -11.59
CA ARG A 283 32.75 8.89 -11.29
C ARG A 283 33.64 9.05 -12.55
N ASN A 284 33.21 8.56 -13.69
CA ASN A 284 33.87 8.67 -14.99
C ASN A 284 32.97 9.41 -15.98
#